data_a6760f5da72fe8cdd931fa0776811045
#
_entry.id   a6760f5da72fe8cdd931fa0776811045
#
_cell.length_a   1.000
_cell.length_b   1.000
_cell.length_c   1.000
_cell.angle_alpha   90.00
_cell.angle_beta   90.00
_cell.angle_gamma   90.00
#
_symmetry.space_group_name_H-M   'P 1'
#
loop_
_entity.id
_entity.type
_entity.pdbx_description
1 polymer ?
#
loop_
_entity_poly.entity_id
_entity_poly.type
_entity_poly.pdbx_seq_one_letter_code
_entity_poly.pdbx_strand_id
1 'polypeptide(L)'
;MLKEMLISHTALETRVAIVEDGVVTEVSVDRERNRGVVGNLYKGRVNRVLPGMQSAFVNIGLDRDAFLYVSDVLEGEDAPFLEVDEDIQEEEREAARAAAGESSIDKLLTEGQDVLVQVAKEPIGTKGARITSYISLPGRLLVFMPTVDHIGVSRKIETSEQRSRLRRLVQGNRTTNGGFIVRTAAQSQDDATIIADMRFLENQWKEVGRKAESSKSPAIVHRDLGLVFKYIRDHLSPDFTAIRMDSEELFDQVASFVKEIQPKMLHRVKYYSRNYPIFEEYRVQSEIDKALKSKVWLKSGGYIVVNQTEALVAIDVNTGRYTGETRLEDTITLINLEACQEIVRQIRLRDLGGIIVLDFIDMEERRNQQQVFAALEKELEKDTSPTKTIQINEFGLVALTRKRVKKSLERLLCQPCPYCQGSSWIKSPESVCYEIMDKVRMNLDDFPRGLTIRVHPDVGRALREQTAPVMEELRVMLGQDVVVKTDGNLHQEKFDLIPKKRAGGSRPRSRERPASAGKGDNKANAS
;
A
#
# COMPACT_ATOMS: atom_id res chain seq x y z
N MET A 1 -16.81 -19.36 14.33
CA MET A 1 -16.66 -18.20 13.42
C MET A 1 -16.71 -18.72 12.00
N LEU A 2 -17.72 -18.34 11.23
CA LEU A 2 -17.91 -18.82 9.86
C LEU A 2 -17.26 -17.81 8.92
N LYS A 3 -16.37 -18.28 8.04
CA LYS A 3 -15.65 -17.41 7.07
C LYS A 3 -16.10 -17.71 5.66
N GLU A 4 -16.20 -16.68 4.86
CA GLU A 4 -16.37 -16.77 3.41
C GLU A 4 -15.31 -15.91 2.71
N MET A 5 -14.81 -16.41 1.58
CA MET A 5 -13.94 -15.65 0.69
C MET A 5 -14.73 -15.29 -0.57
N LEU A 6 -14.78 -14.01 -0.88
CA LEU A 6 -15.45 -13.48 -2.07
C LEU A 6 -14.40 -12.92 -3.02
N ILE A 7 -14.46 -13.33 -4.27
CA ILE A 7 -13.48 -12.97 -5.30
C ILE A 7 -14.23 -12.38 -6.48
N SER A 8 -13.89 -11.15 -6.82
CA SER A 8 -14.34 -10.48 -8.04
C SER A 8 -13.15 -10.31 -8.97
N HIS A 9 -13.27 -10.85 -10.19
CA HIS A 9 -12.18 -10.87 -11.16
C HIS A 9 -12.61 -10.33 -12.51
N THR A 10 -11.82 -9.39 -13.02
CA THR A 10 -11.90 -8.85 -14.36
C THR A 10 -10.52 -8.87 -15.00
N ALA A 11 -10.44 -8.67 -16.30
CA ALA A 11 -9.15 -8.58 -17.01
C ALA A 11 -8.22 -7.45 -16.49
N LEU A 12 -8.75 -6.45 -15.78
CA LEU A 12 -7.99 -5.29 -15.30
C LEU A 12 -7.74 -5.28 -13.81
N GLU A 13 -8.62 -5.92 -13.02
CA GLU A 13 -8.59 -5.85 -11.56
C GLU A 13 -9.12 -7.15 -10.95
N THR A 14 -8.44 -7.63 -9.93
CA THR A 14 -8.86 -8.73 -9.07
C THR A 14 -9.04 -8.23 -7.65
N ARG A 15 -10.20 -8.49 -7.05
CA ARG A 15 -10.51 -8.12 -5.67
C ARG A 15 -10.85 -9.35 -4.86
N VAL A 16 -10.31 -9.43 -3.64
CA VAL A 16 -10.58 -10.50 -2.69
C VAL A 16 -11.10 -9.87 -1.40
N ALA A 17 -12.19 -10.38 -0.88
CA ALA A 17 -12.73 -9.98 0.43
C ALA A 17 -12.90 -11.20 1.34
N ILE A 18 -12.57 -11.05 2.61
CA ILE A 18 -12.86 -12.01 3.67
C ILE A 18 -14.05 -11.49 4.48
N VAL A 19 -15.04 -12.34 4.63
CA VAL A 19 -16.24 -12.08 5.42
C VAL A 19 -16.26 -13.05 6.60
N GLU A 20 -16.33 -12.54 7.81
CA GLU A 20 -16.38 -13.29 9.07
C GLU A 20 -17.73 -13.03 9.74
N ASP A 21 -18.52 -14.09 9.94
CA ASP A 21 -19.90 -14.02 10.50
C ASP A 21 -20.79 -12.92 9.85
N GLY A 22 -20.67 -12.77 8.53
CA GLY A 22 -21.43 -11.79 7.74
C GLY A 22 -20.86 -10.36 7.74
N VAL A 23 -19.71 -10.13 8.39
CA VAL A 23 -19.03 -8.83 8.45
C VAL A 23 -17.76 -8.86 7.60
N VAL A 24 -17.56 -7.87 6.74
CA VAL A 24 -16.34 -7.73 5.93
C VAL A 24 -15.18 -7.30 6.83
N THR A 25 -14.14 -8.13 6.90
CA THR A 25 -12.97 -7.90 7.77
C THR A 25 -11.70 -7.58 7.01
N GLU A 26 -11.58 -8.06 5.77
CA GLU A 26 -10.39 -7.80 4.95
C GLU A 26 -10.80 -7.60 3.50
N VAL A 27 -10.12 -6.68 2.82
CA VAL A 27 -10.24 -6.46 1.37
C VAL A 27 -8.86 -6.27 0.78
N SER A 28 -8.63 -6.92 -0.34
CA SER A 28 -7.41 -6.72 -1.13
C SER A 28 -7.74 -6.53 -2.59
N VAL A 29 -6.98 -5.68 -3.23
CA VAL A 29 -7.15 -5.30 -4.64
C VAL A 29 -5.82 -5.46 -5.35
N ASP A 30 -5.83 -6.15 -6.49
CA ASP A 30 -4.69 -6.28 -7.40
C ASP A 30 -5.12 -5.80 -8.79
N ARG A 31 -4.35 -4.89 -9.39
CA ARG A 31 -4.60 -4.34 -10.72
C ARG A 31 -3.52 -4.80 -11.67
N GLU A 32 -3.92 -5.32 -12.84
CA GLU A 32 -2.98 -5.86 -13.83
C GLU A 32 -1.86 -4.86 -14.18
N ARG A 33 -2.17 -3.57 -14.29
CA ARG A 33 -1.18 -2.51 -14.54
C ARG A 33 -0.19 -2.28 -13.39
N ASN A 34 -0.57 -2.68 -12.17
CA ASN A 34 0.23 -2.50 -10.95
C ASN A 34 0.66 -3.84 -10.37
N ARG A 35 0.57 -4.93 -11.18
CA ARG A 35 0.94 -6.26 -10.73
C ARG A 35 2.39 -6.25 -10.32
N GLY A 36 2.62 -6.48 -9.03
CA GLY A 36 3.94 -6.45 -8.44
C GLY A 36 4.85 -7.52 -9.04
N VAL A 37 6.14 -7.24 -9.04
CA VAL A 37 7.15 -8.20 -9.48
C VAL A 37 7.82 -8.92 -8.31
N VAL A 38 7.50 -8.54 -7.06
CA VAL A 38 8.04 -9.18 -5.84
C VAL A 38 7.66 -10.66 -5.81
N GLY A 39 8.66 -11.50 -5.48
CA GLY A 39 8.54 -12.95 -5.45
C GLY A 39 8.81 -13.63 -6.79
N ASN A 40 8.74 -12.92 -7.91
CA ASN A 40 9.06 -13.48 -9.21
C ASN A 40 10.56 -13.85 -9.29
N LEU A 41 10.86 -14.98 -9.97
CA LEU A 41 12.21 -15.40 -10.25
C LEU A 41 12.58 -15.09 -11.70
N TYR A 42 13.76 -14.54 -11.88
CA TYR A 42 14.32 -14.19 -13.17
C TYR A 42 15.68 -14.83 -13.36
N LYS A 43 15.96 -15.27 -14.59
CA LYS A 43 17.32 -15.45 -15.07
C LYS A 43 17.77 -14.08 -15.58
N GLY A 44 18.60 -13.38 -14.80
CA GLY A 44 19.13 -12.06 -15.14
C GLY A 44 20.55 -12.14 -15.67
N ARG A 45 21.01 -11.03 -16.28
CA ARG A 45 22.40 -10.86 -16.70
C ARG A 45 23.02 -9.69 -15.95
N VAL A 46 24.18 -9.90 -15.37
CA VAL A 46 24.95 -8.85 -14.69
C VAL A 46 25.45 -7.85 -15.72
N ASN A 47 24.93 -6.63 -15.69
CA ASN A 47 25.35 -5.58 -16.59
C ASN A 47 26.56 -4.81 -16.06
N ARG A 48 26.61 -4.59 -14.73
CA ARG A 48 27.67 -3.79 -14.11
C ARG A 48 27.91 -4.22 -12.67
N VAL A 49 29.19 -4.33 -12.28
CA VAL A 49 29.61 -4.56 -10.89
C VAL A 49 30.21 -3.27 -10.34
N LEU A 50 29.80 -2.89 -9.13
CA LEU A 50 30.21 -1.66 -8.45
C LEU A 50 30.87 -1.99 -7.10
N PRO A 51 32.19 -2.27 -7.06
CA PRO A 51 32.88 -2.65 -5.84
C PRO A 51 32.80 -1.59 -4.74
N GLY A 52 32.88 -0.28 -5.11
CA GLY A 52 32.77 0.83 -4.18
C GLY A 52 31.42 0.95 -3.46
N MET A 53 30.36 0.35 -4.02
CA MET A 53 29.00 0.29 -3.42
C MET A 53 28.62 -1.12 -2.95
N GLN A 54 29.53 -2.08 -3.06
CA GLN A 54 29.30 -3.50 -2.73
C GLN A 54 27.99 -4.02 -3.34
N SER A 55 27.78 -3.76 -4.66
CA SER A 55 26.54 -4.06 -5.36
C SER A 55 26.74 -4.29 -6.86
N ALA A 56 25.76 -4.91 -7.50
CA ALA A 56 25.72 -5.10 -8.94
C ALA A 56 24.37 -4.67 -9.53
N PHE A 57 24.41 -4.18 -10.76
CA PHE A 57 23.23 -3.97 -11.58
C PHE A 57 23.00 -5.17 -12.48
N VAL A 58 21.79 -5.72 -12.42
CA VAL A 58 21.39 -6.92 -13.13
C VAL A 58 20.20 -6.63 -14.02
N ASN A 59 20.34 -6.91 -15.31
CA ASN A 59 19.22 -6.85 -16.25
C ASN A 59 18.33 -8.09 -16.05
N ILE A 60 17.09 -7.88 -15.62
CA ILE A 60 16.07 -8.92 -15.46
C ILE A 60 14.90 -8.77 -16.46
N GLY A 61 15.05 -7.86 -17.47
CA GLY A 61 14.03 -7.64 -18.49
C GLY A 61 12.94 -6.65 -18.08
N LEU A 62 13.14 -5.86 -17.03
CA LEU A 62 12.31 -4.72 -16.66
C LEU A 62 12.86 -3.43 -17.29
N ASP A 63 12.09 -2.34 -17.23
CA ASP A 63 12.48 -1.02 -17.78
C ASP A 63 13.82 -0.49 -17.23
N ARG A 64 14.23 -0.97 -16.06
CA ARG A 64 15.46 -0.60 -15.37
C ARG A 64 16.16 -1.82 -14.81
N ASP A 65 17.48 -1.77 -14.79
CA ASP A 65 18.30 -2.79 -14.14
C ASP A 65 17.94 -2.89 -12.65
N ALA A 66 17.86 -4.13 -12.18
CA ALA A 66 17.64 -4.45 -10.79
C ALA A 66 18.94 -4.34 -9.99
N PHE A 67 18.82 -4.13 -8.69
CA PHE A 67 19.93 -3.88 -7.78
C PHE A 67 20.16 -5.09 -6.87
N LEU A 68 21.38 -5.63 -6.89
CA LEU A 68 21.80 -6.77 -6.10
C LEU A 68 22.94 -6.37 -5.17
N TYR A 69 22.68 -6.39 -3.85
CA TYR A 69 23.71 -6.11 -2.83
C TYR A 69 24.58 -7.34 -2.59
N VAL A 70 25.83 -7.13 -2.14
CA VAL A 70 26.75 -8.22 -1.77
C VAL A 70 26.12 -9.14 -0.71
N SER A 71 25.41 -8.60 0.26
CA SER A 71 24.68 -9.36 1.29
C SER A 71 23.53 -10.22 0.76
N ASP A 72 23.08 -9.96 -0.46
CA ASP A 72 22.01 -10.69 -1.14
C ASP A 72 22.56 -11.70 -2.18
N VAL A 73 23.89 -11.83 -2.31
CA VAL A 73 24.58 -12.81 -3.17
C VAL A 73 24.98 -14.02 -2.34
N LEU A 74 24.70 -15.22 -2.84
CA LEU A 74 25.12 -16.46 -2.21
C LEU A 74 26.65 -16.64 -2.28
N GLU A 75 27.26 -16.83 -1.13
CA GLU A 75 28.64 -17.26 -0.96
C GLU A 75 28.67 -18.76 -0.65
N GLY A 76 28.99 -19.63 -1.62
CA GLY A 76 29.28 -21.05 -1.39
C GLY A 76 28.20 -21.87 -0.67
N GLU A 77 28.50 -23.12 -0.38
CA GLU A 77 27.59 -24.06 0.31
C GLU A 77 27.43 -23.78 1.82
N ASP A 78 28.32 -22.96 2.41
CA ASP A 78 28.42 -22.69 3.86
C ASP A 78 27.94 -21.29 4.26
N ALA A 79 27.15 -20.59 3.42
CA ALA A 79 26.64 -19.27 3.80
C ALA A 79 25.87 -19.33 5.13
N PRO A 80 26.22 -18.47 6.11
CA PRO A 80 25.58 -18.49 7.43
C PRO A 80 24.09 -18.21 7.28
N PHE A 81 23.29 -19.19 7.65
CA PHE A 81 21.84 -19.10 7.63
C PHE A 81 21.37 -18.26 8.80
N LEU A 82 20.77 -17.14 8.48
CA LEU A 82 19.99 -16.40 9.45
C LEU A 82 18.61 -17.06 9.55
N GLU A 83 18.26 -17.51 10.75
CA GLU A 83 16.92 -18.01 11.03
C GLU A 83 15.90 -16.99 10.50
N VAL A 84 15.28 -17.34 9.35
CA VAL A 84 14.24 -16.51 8.74
C VAL A 84 12.96 -16.75 9.52
N ASP A 85 12.84 -16.08 10.65
CA ASP A 85 11.55 -15.88 11.28
C ASP A 85 10.81 -14.85 10.44
N GLU A 86 9.56 -15.13 10.08
CA GLU A 86 8.69 -14.15 9.40
C GLU A 86 8.54 -12.87 10.25
N ASP A 87 8.87 -12.95 11.56
CA ASP A 87 8.75 -11.88 12.55
C ASP A 87 10.05 -11.10 12.80
N ILE A 88 11.21 -11.52 12.25
CA ILE A 88 12.47 -10.76 12.38
C ILE A 88 12.36 -9.51 11.51
N GLN A 89 12.57 -8.35 12.12
CA GLN A 89 12.61 -7.06 11.43
C GLN A 89 13.72 -7.09 10.36
N GLU A 90 13.46 -6.47 9.22
CA GLU A 90 14.38 -6.45 8.08
C GLU A 90 15.76 -5.87 8.46
N GLU A 91 15.78 -4.95 9.43
CA GLU A 91 17.01 -4.36 10.01
C GLU A 91 17.87 -5.40 10.74
N GLU A 92 17.27 -6.35 11.46
CA GLU A 92 18.01 -7.45 12.10
C GLU A 92 18.53 -8.45 11.07
N ARG A 93 17.80 -8.65 9.97
CA ARG A 93 18.27 -9.46 8.83
C ARG A 93 19.43 -8.79 8.11
N GLU A 94 19.37 -7.47 7.92
CA GLU A 94 20.46 -6.70 7.32
C GLU A 94 21.69 -6.66 8.22
N ALA A 95 21.52 -6.46 9.53
CA ALA A 95 22.63 -6.46 10.49
C ALA A 95 23.33 -7.83 10.58
N ALA A 96 22.55 -8.91 10.55
CA ALA A 96 23.10 -10.25 10.63
C ALA A 96 23.71 -10.70 9.28
N ARG A 97 23.19 -10.25 8.13
CA ARG A 97 23.82 -10.44 6.81
C ARG A 97 25.11 -9.61 6.68
N ALA A 98 25.14 -8.40 7.21
CA ALA A 98 26.32 -7.55 7.24
C ALA A 98 27.45 -8.14 8.11
N ALA A 99 27.10 -8.90 9.16
CA ALA A 99 28.06 -9.60 10.02
C ALA A 99 28.63 -10.88 9.38
N ALA A 100 27.99 -11.41 8.32
CA ALA A 100 28.31 -12.73 7.76
C ALA A 100 29.27 -12.74 6.57
N GLY A 101 29.63 -11.60 5.95
CA GLY A 101 30.44 -11.61 4.72
C GLY A 101 31.47 -10.51 4.63
N GLU A 102 32.75 -10.86 4.65
CA GLU A 102 33.89 -10.01 4.25
C GLU A 102 34.21 -10.07 2.75
N SER A 103 33.41 -10.83 1.95
CA SER A 103 33.70 -11.00 0.52
C SER A 103 33.22 -9.78 -0.29
N SER A 104 34.11 -9.30 -1.14
CA SER A 104 33.81 -8.17 -2.04
C SER A 104 32.99 -8.65 -3.26
N ILE A 105 32.02 -7.86 -3.71
CA ILE A 105 31.09 -8.16 -4.79
C ILE A 105 31.78 -8.57 -6.10
N ASP A 106 32.95 -8.00 -6.39
CA ASP A 106 33.77 -8.29 -7.59
C ASP A 106 34.42 -9.67 -7.58
N LYS A 107 34.50 -10.33 -6.37
CA LYS A 107 34.92 -11.72 -6.27
C LYS A 107 33.76 -12.70 -6.51
N LEU A 108 32.53 -12.25 -6.29
CA LEU A 108 31.32 -13.08 -6.35
C LEU A 108 30.65 -13.03 -7.73
N LEU A 109 30.71 -11.88 -8.40
CA LEU A 109 30.01 -11.62 -9.65
C LEU A 109 30.94 -11.01 -10.69
N THR A 110 30.75 -11.43 -11.94
CA THR A 110 31.43 -10.84 -13.11
C THR A 110 30.43 -10.24 -14.08
N GLU A 111 30.81 -9.17 -14.78
CA GLU A 111 29.98 -8.56 -15.82
C GLU A 111 29.72 -9.56 -16.96
N GLY A 112 28.49 -9.63 -17.44
CA GLY A 112 28.04 -10.58 -18.45
C GLY A 112 27.62 -11.94 -17.90
N GLN A 113 27.80 -12.24 -16.60
CA GLN A 113 27.37 -13.47 -15.95
C GLN A 113 25.85 -13.57 -15.89
N ASP A 114 25.32 -14.78 -16.15
CA ASP A 114 23.91 -15.08 -15.92
C ASP A 114 23.72 -15.48 -14.46
N VAL A 115 22.69 -14.91 -13.81
CA VAL A 115 22.36 -15.17 -12.40
C VAL A 115 20.87 -15.47 -12.26
N LEU A 116 20.53 -16.42 -11.38
CA LEU A 116 19.14 -16.68 -10.99
C LEU A 116 18.83 -15.88 -9.73
N VAL A 117 17.82 -15.00 -9.82
CA VAL A 117 17.50 -14.06 -8.76
C VAL A 117 16.00 -13.94 -8.55
N GLN A 118 15.62 -13.62 -7.31
CA GLN A 118 14.25 -13.33 -6.89
C GLN A 118 14.11 -11.84 -6.58
N VAL A 119 12.99 -11.25 -6.96
CA VAL A 119 12.70 -9.85 -6.60
C VAL A 119 12.24 -9.78 -5.15
N ALA A 120 13.01 -9.04 -4.34
CA ALA A 120 12.74 -8.82 -2.92
C ALA A 120 11.89 -7.55 -2.66
N LYS A 121 12.14 -6.47 -3.44
CA LYS A 121 11.38 -5.21 -3.32
C LYS A 121 11.05 -4.64 -4.70
N GLU A 122 9.86 -4.03 -4.78
CA GLU A 122 9.38 -3.31 -5.97
C GLU A 122 10.33 -2.17 -6.38
N PRO A 123 10.40 -1.85 -7.68
CA PRO A 123 11.02 -0.61 -8.12
C PRO A 123 10.25 0.59 -7.57
N ILE A 124 10.96 1.60 -7.03
CA ILE A 124 10.37 2.79 -6.43
C ILE A 124 10.95 4.06 -7.07
N GLY A 125 10.10 4.86 -7.69
CA GLY A 125 10.48 6.11 -8.31
C GLY A 125 11.56 5.92 -9.38
N THR A 126 12.77 6.43 -9.15
CA THR A 126 13.91 6.31 -10.09
C THR A 126 14.78 5.08 -9.85
N LYS A 127 14.54 4.30 -8.79
CA LYS A 127 15.34 3.13 -8.41
C LYS A 127 14.77 1.85 -9.01
N GLY A 128 15.65 0.97 -9.53
CA GLY A 128 15.29 -0.37 -9.97
C GLY A 128 14.84 -1.29 -8.82
N ALA A 129 14.31 -2.46 -9.15
CA ALA A 129 13.92 -3.48 -8.18
C ALA A 129 15.12 -3.95 -7.36
N ARG A 130 14.94 -4.24 -6.05
CA ARG A 130 15.94 -4.97 -5.26
C ARG A 130 15.75 -6.46 -5.48
N ILE A 131 16.82 -7.17 -5.74
CA ILE A 131 16.84 -8.62 -5.99
C ILE A 131 17.79 -9.32 -5.03
N THR A 132 17.60 -10.64 -4.88
CA THR A 132 18.42 -11.50 -4.03
C THR A 132 18.65 -12.85 -4.71
N SER A 133 19.80 -13.49 -4.46
CA SER A 133 20.10 -14.87 -4.85
C SER A 133 19.57 -15.89 -3.84
N TYR A 134 19.12 -15.45 -2.66
CA TYR A 134 18.47 -16.30 -1.66
C TYR A 134 17.02 -16.56 -2.07
N ILE A 135 16.80 -17.60 -2.87
CA ILE A 135 15.49 -17.93 -3.40
C ILE A 135 14.64 -18.59 -2.33
N SER A 136 13.40 -18.14 -2.21
CA SER A 136 12.40 -18.73 -1.32
C SER A 136 11.09 -19.00 -2.08
N LEU A 137 10.59 -20.23 -1.95
CA LEU A 137 9.32 -20.67 -2.52
C LEU A 137 8.33 -20.93 -1.37
N PRO A 138 7.39 -20.02 -1.10
CA PRO A 138 6.45 -20.18 -0.01
C PRO A 138 5.33 -21.15 -0.38
N GLY A 139 5.25 -22.27 0.35
CA GLY A 139 4.11 -23.19 0.40
C GLY A 139 3.10 -22.77 1.47
N ARG A 140 2.13 -23.64 1.70
CA ARG A 140 1.11 -23.44 2.76
C ARG A 140 1.69 -23.71 4.15
N LEU A 141 2.38 -24.83 4.31
CA LEU A 141 2.88 -25.34 5.60
C LEU A 141 4.40 -25.14 5.74
N LEU A 142 5.10 -25.02 4.62
CA LEU A 142 6.54 -24.92 4.52
C LEU A 142 6.94 -23.74 3.64
N VAL A 143 8.14 -23.21 3.86
CA VAL A 143 8.84 -22.37 2.87
C VAL A 143 10.07 -23.15 2.43
N PHE A 144 10.25 -23.36 1.14
CA PHE A 144 11.40 -24.04 0.58
C PHE A 144 12.46 -23.05 0.15
N MET A 145 13.70 -23.30 0.52
CA MET A 145 14.89 -22.50 0.18
C MET A 145 15.90 -23.39 -0.53
N PRO A 146 15.84 -23.46 -1.87
CA PRO A 146 16.65 -24.40 -2.65
C PRO A 146 18.16 -24.11 -2.57
N THR A 147 18.52 -22.90 -2.25
CA THR A 147 19.90 -22.39 -2.28
C THR A 147 20.59 -22.42 -0.90
N VAL A 148 19.90 -22.87 0.15
CA VAL A 148 20.42 -22.88 1.52
C VAL A 148 20.06 -24.20 2.19
N ASP A 149 21.00 -24.96 2.73
CA ASP A 149 20.74 -26.21 3.45
C ASP A 149 20.51 -25.96 4.94
N HIS A 150 19.28 -25.56 5.30
CA HIS A 150 18.88 -25.37 6.68
C HIS A 150 17.42 -25.74 6.94
N ILE A 151 17.10 -26.33 8.10
CA ILE A 151 15.75 -26.64 8.52
C ILE A 151 15.39 -25.80 9.74
N GLY A 152 14.60 -24.75 9.51
CA GLY A 152 14.02 -23.88 10.54
C GLY A 152 12.60 -24.34 10.93
N VAL A 153 12.18 -23.97 12.14
CA VAL A 153 10.79 -24.15 12.60
C VAL A 153 10.33 -22.86 13.25
N SER A 154 9.17 -22.35 12.90
CA SER A 154 8.62 -21.10 13.43
C SER A 154 8.65 -21.08 14.96
N ARG A 155 9.12 -19.95 15.55
CA ARG A 155 9.18 -19.73 17.01
C ARG A 155 7.78 -19.61 17.63
N LYS A 156 6.75 -19.30 16.85
CA LYS A 156 5.35 -19.28 17.28
C LYS A 156 4.80 -20.66 17.64
N ILE A 157 5.48 -21.75 17.27
CA ILE A 157 5.17 -23.10 17.73
C ILE A 157 5.74 -23.26 19.13
N GLU A 158 4.86 -23.22 20.14
CA GLU A 158 5.23 -23.03 21.55
C GLU A 158 6.09 -24.16 22.11
N THR A 159 5.72 -25.43 21.84
CA THR A 159 6.38 -26.57 22.48
C THR A 159 7.64 -27.02 21.75
N SER A 160 8.75 -27.18 22.51
CA SER A 160 10.02 -27.67 21.97
C SER A 160 9.92 -29.08 21.36
N GLU A 161 9.03 -29.90 21.91
CA GLU A 161 8.76 -31.25 21.43
C GLU A 161 8.16 -31.25 20.02
N GLN A 162 7.15 -30.39 19.79
CA GLN A 162 6.53 -30.22 18.47
C GLN A 162 7.54 -29.66 17.46
N ARG A 163 8.34 -28.66 17.84
CA ARG A 163 9.40 -28.14 16.96
C ARG A 163 10.40 -29.24 16.58
N SER A 164 10.82 -30.07 17.54
CA SER A 164 11.73 -31.18 17.31
C SER A 164 11.12 -32.29 16.45
N ARG A 165 9.82 -32.59 16.63
CA ARG A 165 9.07 -33.54 15.79
C ARG A 165 9.03 -33.06 14.32
N LEU A 166 8.60 -31.81 14.10
CA LEU A 166 8.46 -31.22 12.77
C LEU A 166 9.80 -31.11 12.06
N ARG A 167 10.88 -30.72 12.76
CA ARG A 167 12.23 -30.68 12.22
C ARG A 167 12.68 -32.06 11.76
N ARG A 168 12.52 -33.11 12.57
CA ARG A 168 12.85 -34.50 12.20
C ARG A 168 12.02 -35.01 11.04
N LEU A 169 10.74 -34.69 10.98
CA LEU A 169 9.85 -35.07 9.88
C LEU A 169 10.37 -34.51 8.54
N VAL A 170 10.66 -33.22 8.50
CA VAL A 170 11.16 -32.55 7.28
C VAL A 170 12.53 -33.09 6.92
N GLN A 171 13.45 -33.21 7.88
CA GLN A 171 14.80 -33.73 7.67
C GLN A 171 14.82 -35.15 7.11
N GLY A 172 13.93 -36.01 7.60
CA GLY A 172 13.86 -37.42 7.16
C GLY A 172 13.18 -37.64 5.81
N ASN A 173 12.44 -36.66 5.30
CA ASN A 173 11.62 -36.83 4.08
C ASN A 173 12.04 -35.92 2.92
N ARG A 174 12.98 -34.98 3.08
CA ARG A 174 13.48 -34.13 1.99
C ARG A 174 14.23 -34.96 0.95
N THR A 175 14.08 -34.63 -0.33
CA THR A 175 14.76 -35.30 -1.45
C THR A 175 15.86 -34.46 -2.10
N THR A 176 15.98 -33.20 -1.70
CA THR A 176 16.96 -32.24 -2.20
C THR A 176 17.82 -31.71 -1.06
N ASN A 177 18.97 -31.15 -1.36
CA ASN A 177 19.85 -30.49 -0.37
C ASN A 177 19.34 -29.10 0.04
N GLY A 178 18.15 -28.68 -0.44
CA GLY A 178 17.58 -27.40 -0.05
C GLY A 178 17.00 -27.39 1.36
N GLY A 179 16.96 -26.21 1.97
CA GLY A 179 16.41 -26.00 3.29
C GLY A 179 14.89 -25.78 3.31
N PHE A 180 14.33 -25.95 4.49
CA PHE A 180 12.89 -25.72 4.72
C PHE A 180 12.67 -24.95 6.00
N ILE A 181 11.70 -24.03 5.98
CA ILE A 181 11.16 -23.41 7.19
C ILE A 181 9.74 -23.93 7.40
N VAL A 182 9.49 -24.52 8.56
CA VAL A 182 8.17 -24.99 8.95
C VAL A 182 7.36 -23.81 9.50
N ARG A 183 6.23 -23.50 8.84
CA ARG A 183 5.33 -22.41 9.24
C ARG A 183 4.43 -22.85 10.41
N THR A 184 3.89 -21.88 11.14
CA THR A 184 2.95 -22.13 12.26
C THR A 184 1.73 -22.96 11.84
N ALA A 185 1.26 -22.80 10.62
CA ALA A 185 0.13 -23.55 10.05
C ALA A 185 0.37 -25.07 10.01
N ALA A 186 1.61 -25.54 10.08
CA ALA A 186 1.96 -26.96 10.12
C ALA A 186 1.71 -27.61 11.51
N GLN A 187 1.56 -26.81 12.56
CA GLN A 187 1.45 -27.29 13.96
C GLN A 187 0.33 -28.32 14.14
N SER A 188 -0.84 -28.07 13.56
CA SER A 188 -2.06 -28.89 13.70
C SER A 188 -2.30 -29.86 12.53
N GLN A 189 -1.32 -30.01 11.61
CA GLN A 189 -1.46 -30.86 10.43
C GLN A 189 -0.85 -32.24 10.64
N ASP A 190 -1.37 -33.21 9.88
CA ASP A 190 -0.82 -34.56 9.84
C ASP A 190 0.48 -34.61 9.03
N ASP A 191 1.33 -35.58 9.33
CA ASP A 191 2.65 -35.74 8.69
C ASP A 191 2.53 -35.92 7.17
N ALA A 192 1.49 -36.63 6.69
CA ALA A 192 1.24 -36.86 5.26
C ALA A 192 0.97 -35.54 4.51
N THR A 193 0.21 -34.62 5.12
CA THR A 193 -0.09 -33.32 4.54
C THR A 193 1.17 -32.44 4.46
N ILE A 194 2.02 -32.47 5.49
CA ILE A 194 3.29 -31.71 5.49
C ILE A 194 4.25 -32.24 4.40
N ILE A 195 4.35 -33.57 4.27
CA ILE A 195 5.16 -34.23 3.25
C ILE A 195 4.62 -33.90 1.84
N ALA A 196 3.32 -33.84 1.65
CA ALA A 196 2.72 -33.46 0.37
C ALA A 196 3.09 -32.01 -0.04
N ASP A 197 3.00 -31.04 0.89
CA ASP A 197 3.42 -29.66 0.66
C ASP A 197 4.91 -29.57 0.32
N MET A 198 5.75 -30.34 1.00
CA MET A 198 7.19 -30.44 0.72
C MET A 198 7.45 -30.95 -0.70
N ARG A 199 6.81 -32.03 -1.14
CA ARG A 199 6.94 -32.60 -2.49
C ARG A 199 6.46 -31.63 -3.57
N PHE A 200 5.39 -30.92 -3.31
CA PHE A 200 4.89 -29.86 -4.21
C PHE A 200 5.96 -28.79 -4.44
N LEU A 201 6.58 -28.28 -3.38
CA LEU A 201 7.63 -27.24 -3.47
C LEU A 201 8.90 -27.75 -4.17
N GLU A 202 9.34 -28.97 -3.88
CA GLU A 202 10.48 -29.60 -4.56
C GLU A 202 10.23 -29.77 -6.07
N ASN A 203 9.01 -30.16 -6.46
CA ASN A 203 8.63 -30.28 -7.87
C ASN A 203 8.57 -28.93 -8.57
N GLN A 204 8.01 -27.91 -7.90
CA GLN A 204 8.00 -26.54 -8.41
C GLN A 204 9.43 -26.03 -8.68
N TRP A 205 10.37 -26.30 -7.77
CA TRP A 205 11.77 -25.96 -7.98
C TRP A 205 12.40 -26.66 -9.16
N LYS A 206 12.13 -27.95 -9.36
CA LYS A 206 12.59 -28.70 -10.55
C LYS A 206 12.09 -28.08 -11.85
N GLU A 207 10.87 -27.55 -11.87
CA GLU A 207 10.33 -26.84 -13.04
C GLU A 207 11.02 -25.49 -13.26
N VAL A 208 11.30 -24.74 -12.18
CA VAL A 208 12.09 -23.50 -12.25
C VAL A 208 13.46 -23.76 -12.85
N GLY A 209 14.16 -24.81 -12.39
CA GLY A 209 15.46 -25.21 -12.91
C GLY A 209 15.42 -25.50 -14.41
N ARG A 210 14.48 -26.34 -14.86
CA ARG A 210 14.30 -26.67 -16.30
C ARG A 210 14.04 -25.41 -17.15
N LYS A 211 13.19 -24.48 -16.66
CA LYS A 211 12.93 -23.23 -17.37
C LYS A 211 14.17 -22.32 -17.39
N ALA A 212 14.92 -22.25 -16.29
CA ALA A 212 16.13 -21.45 -16.20
C ALA A 212 17.22 -21.95 -17.18
N GLU A 213 17.38 -23.28 -17.33
CA GLU A 213 18.31 -23.88 -18.27
C GLU A 213 17.93 -23.62 -19.74
N SER A 214 16.63 -23.73 -20.06
CA SER A 214 16.13 -23.57 -21.44
C SER A 214 15.98 -22.11 -21.88
N SER A 215 15.96 -21.14 -20.95
CA SER A 215 15.73 -19.73 -21.24
C SER A 215 17.04 -18.96 -21.42
N LYS A 216 17.05 -18.00 -22.36
CA LYS A 216 18.15 -17.01 -22.50
C LYS A 216 17.87 -15.83 -21.57
N SER A 217 18.91 -15.31 -20.91
CA SER A 217 18.80 -14.10 -20.07
C SER A 217 18.67 -12.83 -20.93
N PRO A 218 17.86 -11.83 -20.53
CA PRO A 218 16.97 -11.84 -19.36
C PRO A 218 15.64 -12.59 -19.63
N ALA A 219 15.17 -13.41 -18.68
CA ALA A 219 13.89 -14.11 -18.78
C ALA A 219 13.25 -14.34 -17.42
N ILE A 220 11.90 -14.29 -17.37
CA ILE A 220 11.15 -14.72 -16.21
C ILE A 220 11.03 -16.24 -16.20
N VAL A 221 11.51 -16.90 -15.14
CA VAL A 221 11.49 -18.37 -15.01
C VAL A 221 10.38 -18.88 -14.09
N HIS A 222 9.96 -18.05 -13.15
CA HIS A 222 8.81 -18.33 -12.29
C HIS A 222 8.08 -17.03 -11.94
N ARG A 223 6.76 -17.06 -12.04
CA ARG A 223 5.89 -15.99 -11.54
C ARG A 223 5.35 -16.40 -10.18
N ASP A 224 5.47 -15.51 -9.20
CA ASP A 224 4.83 -15.72 -7.90
C ASP A 224 3.31 -15.75 -8.04
N LEU A 225 2.67 -16.41 -7.10
CA LEU A 225 1.23 -16.59 -7.10
C LEU A 225 0.50 -15.24 -7.18
N GLY A 226 -0.55 -15.17 -7.99
CA GLY A 226 -1.44 -14.02 -8.00
C GLY A 226 -2.20 -13.88 -6.68
N LEU A 227 -2.83 -12.72 -6.47
CA LEU A 227 -3.53 -12.35 -5.24
C LEU A 227 -4.43 -13.47 -4.71
N VAL A 228 -5.29 -14.04 -5.56
CA VAL A 228 -6.26 -15.08 -5.18
C VAL A 228 -5.56 -16.33 -4.64
N PHE A 229 -4.55 -16.82 -5.34
CA PHE A 229 -3.83 -18.02 -4.96
C PHE A 229 -3.02 -17.84 -3.67
N LYS A 230 -2.45 -16.64 -3.46
CA LYS A 230 -1.79 -16.28 -2.19
C LYS A 230 -2.80 -16.31 -1.03
N TYR A 231 -3.98 -15.70 -1.23
CA TYR A 231 -5.04 -15.71 -0.21
C TYR A 231 -5.52 -17.13 0.11
N ILE A 232 -5.73 -17.97 -0.89
CA ILE A 232 -6.14 -19.37 -0.69
C ILE A 232 -5.03 -20.14 0.04
N ARG A 233 -3.78 -20.01 -0.40
CA ARG A 233 -2.63 -20.67 0.26
C ARG A 233 -2.50 -20.32 1.73
N ASP A 234 -2.60 -19.01 2.06
CA ASP A 234 -2.26 -18.50 3.38
C ASP A 234 -3.47 -18.51 4.35
N HIS A 235 -4.70 -18.37 3.87
CA HIS A 235 -5.89 -18.20 4.71
C HIS A 235 -6.84 -19.40 4.70
N LEU A 236 -6.80 -20.28 3.68
CA LEU A 236 -7.79 -21.36 3.59
C LEU A 236 -7.65 -22.35 4.76
N SER A 237 -8.65 -22.35 5.63
CA SER A 237 -8.75 -23.16 6.84
C SER A 237 -10.15 -23.84 6.93
N PRO A 238 -10.33 -24.83 7.80
CA PRO A 238 -11.61 -25.53 7.94
C PRO A 238 -12.82 -24.64 8.30
N ASP A 239 -12.60 -23.43 8.78
CA ASP A 239 -13.67 -22.44 9.14
C ASP A 239 -14.24 -21.74 7.89
N PHE A 240 -13.60 -21.83 6.74
CA PHE A 240 -14.17 -21.30 5.50
C PHE A 240 -15.31 -22.17 5.02
N THR A 241 -16.50 -21.60 4.94
CA THR A 241 -17.72 -22.27 4.46
C THR A 241 -17.85 -22.20 2.93
N ALA A 242 -17.33 -21.16 2.32
CA ALA A 242 -17.34 -20.98 0.86
C ALA A 242 -16.22 -20.07 0.36
N ILE A 243 -15.74 -20.36 -0.85
CA ILE A 243 -14.93 -19.49 -1.69
C ILE A 243 -15.75 -19.25 -2.95
N ARG A 244 -16.25 -18.02 -3.12
CA ARG A 244 -17.13 -17.66 -4.23
C ARG A 244 -16.41 -16.72 -5.19
N MET A 245 -16.57 -16.95 -6.47
CA MET A 245 -15.96 -16.12 -7.51
C MET A 245 -16.87 -15.96 -8.72
N ASP A 246 -16.77 -14.80 -9.38
CA ASP A 246 -17.62 -14.38 -10.50
C ASP A 246 -16.99 -14.64 -11.90
N SER A 247 -15.78 -15.23 -11.95
CA SER A 247 -15.11 -15.63 -13.19
C SER A 247 -15.04 -17.15 -13.31
N GLU A 248 -15.54 -17.72 -14.40
CA GLU A 248 -15.51 -19.15 -14.69
C GLU A 248 -14.06 -19.64 -14.90
N GLU A 249 -13.28 -18.89 -15.68
CA GLU A 249 -11.86 -19.24 -15.91
C GLU A 249 -11.07 -19.31 -14.61
N LEU A 250 -11.25 -18.32 -13.73
CA LEU A 250 -10.59 -18.30 -12.43
C LEU A 250 -11.10 -19.41 -11.52
N PHE A 251 -12.39 -19.78 -11.61
CA PHE A 251 -12.97 -20.89 -10.86
C PHE A 251 -12.27 -22.21 -11.19
N ASP A 252 -12.06 -22.53 -12.46
CA ASP A 252 -11.37 -23.74 -12.89
C ASP A 252 -9.92 -23.79 -12.41
N GLN A 253 -9.22 -22.66 -12.49
CA GLN A 253 -7.85 -22.54 -11.99
C GLN A 253 -7.79 -22.73 -10.47
N VAL A 254 -8.68 -22.09 -9.72
CA VAL A 254 -8.75 -22.18 -8.25
C VAL A 254 -9.17 -23.58 -7.83
N ALA A 255 -10.14 -24.21 -8.50
CA ALA A 255 -10.56 -25.57 -8.20
C ALA A 255 -9.39 -26.56 -8.38
N SER A 256 -8.62 -26.41 -9.46
CA SER A 256 -7.43 -27.23 -9.71
C SER A 256 -6.36 -27.03 -8.63
N PHE A 257 -6.09 -25.77 -8.26
CA PHE A 257 -5.13 -25.42 -7.22
C PHE A 257 -5.54 -25.96 -5.84
N VAL A 258 -6.82 -25.77 -5.45
CA VAL A 258 -7.34 -26.29 -4.16
C VAL A 258 -7.34 -27.81 -4.13
N LYS A 259 -7.62 -28.47 -5.26
CA LYS A 259 -7.54 -29.94 -5.39
C LYS A 259 -6.11 -30.43 -5.12
N GLU A 260 -5.10 -29.67 -5.51
CA GLU A 260 -3.69 -30.03 -5.32
C GLU A 260 -3.23 -29.79 -3.87
N ILE A 261 -3.51 -28.60 -3.30
CA ILE A 261 -3.00 -28.21 -1.98
C ILE A 261 -3.87 -28.68 -0.81
N GLN A 262 -5.19 -28.79 -1.01
CA GLN A 262 -6.17 -29.11 0.04
C GLN A 262 -7.45 -29.77 -0.51
N PRO A 263 -7.38 -31.03 -0.99
CA PRO A 263 -8.50 -31.71 -1.65
C PRO A 263 -9.80 -31.73 -0.85
N LYS A 264 -9.71 -31.81 0.48
CA LYS A 264 -10.85 -31.81 1.40
C LYS A 264 -11.71 -30.55 1.34
N MET A 265 -11.15 -29.43 0.83
CA MET A 265 -11.83 -28.14 0.75
C MET A 265 -12.45 -27.86 -0.62
N LEU A 266 -12.24 -28.72 -1.61
CA LEU A 266 -12.69 -28.49 -2.99
C LEU A 266 -14.21 -28.22 -3.08
N HIS A 267 -15.03 -28.91 -2.29
CA HIS A 267 -16.49 -28.73 -2.26
C HIS A 267 -16.95 -27.33 -1.79
N ARG A 268 -16.04 -26.53 -1.23
CA ARG A 268 -16.30 -25.15 -0.77
C ARG A 268 -16.01 -24.10 -1.85
N VAL A 269 -15.33 -24.49 -2.94
CA VAL A 269 -15.12 -23.60 -4.10
C VAL A 269 -16.42 -23.56 -4.90
N LYS A 270 -16.96 -22.36 -5.12
CA LYS A 270 -18.27 -22.17 -5.75
C LYS A 270 -18.20 -21.07 -6.81
N TYR A 271 -18.72 -21.37 -7.99
CA TYR A 271 -18.94 -20.37 -9.00
C TYR A 271 -20.19 -19.53 -8.69
N TYR A 272 -20.06 -18.21 -8.83
CA TYR A 272 -21.14 -17.24 -8.66
C TYR A 272 -21.68 -16.83 -10.04
N SER A 273 -22.84 -17.39 -10.41
CA SER A 273 -23.41 -17.25 -11.76
C SER A 273 -24.45 -16.14 -11.92
N ARG A 274 -24.68 -15.32 -10.89
CA ARG A 274 -25.66 -14.23 -10.96
C ARG A 274 -25.10 -13.05 -11.77
N ASN A 275 -25.98 -12.35 -12.52
CA ASN A 275 -25.60 -11.14 -13.27
C ASN A 275 -25.39 -9.89 -12.39
N TYR A 276 -25.69 -9.97 -11.08
CA TYR A 276 -25.45 -8.88 -10.14
C TYR A 276 -24.04 -8.99 -9.57
N PRO A 277 -23.28 -7.89 -9.48
CA PRO A 277 -21.89 -7.95 -9.00
C PRO A 277 -21.77 -8.57 -7.61
N ILE A 278 -20.86 -9.53 -7.45
CA ILE A 278 -20.69 -10.28 -6.19
C ILE A 278 -20.39 -9.37 -5.00
N PHE A 279 -19.59 -8.30 -5.16
CA PHE A 279 -19.27 -7.36 -4.09
C PHE A 279 -20.45 -6.49 -3.67
N GLU A 280 -21.40 -6.24 -4.55
CA GLU A 280 -22.65 -5.55 -4.23
C GLU A 280 -23.63 -6.48 -3.50
N GLU A 281 -23.80 -7.73 -3.99
CA GLU A 281 -24.68 -8.75 -3.38
C GLU A 281 -24.33 -8.98 -1.90
N TYR A 282 -23.03 -9.07 -1.60
CA TYR A 282 -22.53 -9.29 -0.24
C TYR A 282 -22.18 -8.00 0.51
N ARG A 283 -22.60 -6.82 0.00
CA ARG A 283 -22.37 -5.48 0.58
C ARG A 283 -20.90 -5.12 0.84
N VAL A 284 -19.97 -5.81 0.18
CA VAL A 284 -18.53 -5.52 0.31
C VAL A 284 -18.20 -4.13 -0.20
N GLN A 285 -18.81 -3.71 -1.33
CA GLN A 285 -18.57 -2.37 -1.88
C GLN A 285 -18.97 -1.27 -0.90
N SER A 286 -20.12 -1.41 -0.25
CA SER A 286 -20.59 -0.46 0.79
C SER A 286 -19.61 -0.35 1.96
N GLU A 287 -18.99 -1.47 2.39
CA GLU A 287 -17.98 -1.44 3.47
C GLU A 287 -16.66 -0.83 2.98
N ILE A 288 -16.26 -1.04 1.73
CA ILE A 288 -15.12 -0.34 1.11
C ILE A 288 -15.37 1.18 1.13
N ASP A 289 -16.53 1.64 0.67
CA ASP A 289 -16.88 3.06 0.61
C ASP A 289 -16.91 3.72 2.00
N LYS A 290 -17.32 2.98 3.03
CA LYS A 290 -17.23 3.42 4.43
C LYS A 290 -15.79 3.46 4.93
N ALA A 291 -14.98 2.47 4.57
CA ALA A 291 -13.58 2.40 4.96
C ALA A 291 -12.70 3.48 4.31
N LEU A 292 -13.14 4.11 3.22
CA LEU A 292 -12.45 5.25 2.62
C LEU A 292 -12.78 6.59 3.31
N LYS A 293 -13.75 6.60 4.25
CA LYS A 293 -14.07 7.78 5.05
C LYS A 293 -13.27 7.75 6.35
N SER A 294 -12.84 8.94 6.84
CA SER A 294 -12.14 9.03 8.12
C SER A 294 -13.04 8.65 9.29
N LYS A 295 -14.33 9.04 9.27
CA LYS A 295 -15.28 8.82 10.34
C LYS A 295 -16.05 7.51 10.18
N VAL A 296 -16.03 6.66 11.23
CA VAL A 296 -16.75 5.38 11.30
C VAL A 296 -17.65 5.39 12.53
N TRP A 297 -18.93 5.13 12.32
CA TRP A 297 -19.93 5.10 13.39
C TRP A 297 -19.95 3.75 14.11
N LEU A 298 -20.06 3.80 15.43
CA LEU A 298 -20.31 2.65 16.29
C LEU A 298 -21.82 2.38 16.43
N LYS A 299 -22.19 1.19 16.85
CA LYS A 299 -23.61 0.79 17.01
C LYS A 299 -24.29 1.59 18.12
N SER A 300 -23.55 1.93 19.17
CA SER A 300 -24.01 2.78 20.27
C SER A 300 -24.36 4.23 19.86
N GLY A 301 -23.82 4.69 18.74
CA GLY A 301 -23.94 6.09 18.30
C GLY A 301 -22.69 6.94 18.60
N GLY A 302 -21.66 6.35 19.21
CA GLY A 302 -20.30 6.86 19.20
C GLY A 302 -19.67 6.74 17.81
N TYR A 303 -18.45 7.19 17.66
CA TYR A 303 -17.71 7.04 16.41
C TYR A 303 -16.20 7.07 16.64
N ILE A 304 -15.47 6.47 15.71
CA ILE A 304 -14.03 6.59 15.62
C ILE A 304 -13.64 7.44 14.42
N VAL A 305 -12.51 8.16 14.53
CA VAL A 305 -11.92 8.94 13.44
C VAL A 305 -10.55 8.36 13.14
N VAL A 306 -10.35 7.87 11.93
CA VAL A 306 -9.10 7.27 11.46
C VAL A 306 -8.39 8.24 10.55
N ASN A 307 -7.20 8.69 10.94
CA ASN A 307 -6.36 9.59 10.17
C ASN A 307 -5.00 8.94 9.88
N GLN A 308 -4.68 8.78 8.61
CA GLN A 308 -3.40 8.26 8.15
C GLN A 308 -2.49 9.41 7.74
N THR A 309 -1.37 9.56 8.43
CA THR A 309 -0.31 10.51 8.07
C THR A 309 0.81 9.81 7.29
N GLU A 310 1.88 10.51 6.97
CA GLU A 310 3.07 9.93 6.35
C GLU A 310 3.79 8.95 7.30
N ALA A 311 3.89 9.28 8.59
CA ALA A 311 4.67 8.54 9.57
C ALA A 311 3.86 7.53 10.39
N LEU A 312 2.62 7.85 10.75
CA LEU A 312 1.79 7.05 11.65
C LEU A 312 0.30 7.14 11.32
N VAL A 313 -0.48 6.28 11.94
CA VAL A 313 -1.94 6.30 11.93
C VAL A 313 -2.42 6.74 13.30
N ALA A 314 -3.32 7.71 13.37
CA ALA A 314 -4.02 8.11 14.60
C ALA A 314 -5.48 7.69 14.51
N ILE A 315 -6.01 7.10 15.59
CA ILE A 315 -7.41 6.70 15.71
C ILE A 315 -7.96 7.31 17.00
N ASP A 316 -8.95 8.19 16.87
CA ASP A 316 -9.58 8.92 17.95
C ASP A 316 -11.00 8.38 18.20
N VAL A 317 -11.39 8.17 19.46
CA VAL A 317 -12.70 7.64 19.87
C VAL A 317 -13.56 8.76 20.47
N ASN A 318 -14.79 8.87 19.99
CA ASN A 318 -15.72 9.91 20.40
C ASN A 318 -17.07 9.35 20.85
N THR A 319 -17.69 9.95 21.87
CA THR A 319 -19.02 9.57 22.38
C THR A 319 -20.16 9.82 21.38
N GLY A 320 -19.97 10.80 20.48
CA GLY A 320 -20.99 11.16 19.51
C GLY A 320 -22.27 11.71 20.15
N ARG A 321 -23.39 11.05 19.83
CA ARG A 321 -24.73 11.43 20.37
C ARG A 321 -25.18 10.54 21.53
N TYR A 322 -24.34 9.59 21.93
CA TYR A 322 -24.71 8.67 23.00
C TYR A 322 -24.56 9.34 24.36
N THR A 323 -25.67 9.48 25.10
CA THR A 323 -25.74 10.18 26.38
C THR A 323 -25.71 9.21 27.59
N GLY A 324 -25.77 7.90 27.35
CA GLY A 324 -25.77 6.89 28.41
C GLY A 324 -27.06 6.85 29.23
N GLU A 325 -27.22 5.80 30.05
CA GLU A 325 -28.42 5.61 30.89
C GLU A 325 -28.14 5.77 32.40
N THR A 326 -26.86 5.61 32.86
CA THR A 326 -26.54 5.55 34.29
C THR A 326 -25.43 6.51 34.71
N ARG A 327 -24.16 6.06 34.59
CA ARG A 327 -22.97 6.86 34.96
C ARG A 327 -22.16 7.21 33.72
N LEU A 328 -21.54 8.36 33.72
CA LEU A 328 -20.67 8.81 32.61
C LEU A 328 -19.54 7.81 32.37
N GLU A 329 -18.88 7.34 33.44
CA GLU A 329 -17.76 6.39 33.37
C GLU A 329 -18.18 5.04 32.75
N ASP A 330 -19.37 4.52 33.11
CA ASP A 330 -19.89 3.28 32.52
C ASP A 330 -20.16 3.44 31.01
N THR A 331 -20.69 4.61 30.64
CA THR A 331 -20.95 4.97 29.25
C THR A 331 -19.66 5.05 28.42
N ILE A 332 -18.63 5.69 28.97
CA ILE A 332 -17.30 5.81 28.35
C ILE A 332 -16.68 4.44 28.18
N THR A 333 -16.70 3.62 29.21
CA THR A 333 -16.16 2.26 29.18
C THR A 333 -16.84 1.39 28.11
N LEU A 334 -18.18 1.47 28.00
CA LEU A 334 -18.93 0.74 26.99
C LEU A 334 -18.53 1.16 25.57
N ILE A 335 -18.42 2.47 25.31
CA ILE A 335 -18.03 3.00 24.00
C ILE A 335 -16.60 2.57 23.65
N ASN A 336 -15.66 2.68 24.61
CA ASN A 336 -14.28 2.27 24.41
C ASN A 336 -14.16 0.76 24.11
N LEU A 337 -14.97 -0.10 24.78
CA LEU A 337 -15.02 -1.53 24.51
C LEU A 337 -15.57 -1.83 23.10
N GLU A 338 -16.62 -1.13 22.68
CA GLU A 338 -17.16 -1.25 21.33
C GLU A 338 -16.14 -0.75 20.30
N ALA A 339 -15.48 0.36 20.61
CA ALA A 339 -14.43 0.93 19.77
C ALA A 339 -13.27 -0.05 19.54
N CYS A 340 -12.85 -0.83 20.54
CA CYS A 340 -11.79 -1.84 20.37
C CYS A 340 -12.11 -2.82 19.23
N GLN A 341 -13.33 -3.31 19.14
CA GLN A 341 -13.74 -4.24 18.08
C GLN A 341 -13.70 -3.59 16.72
N GLU A 342 -14.25 -2.35 16.61
CA GLU A 342 -14.30 -1.63 15.35
C GLU A 342 -12.92 -1.13 14.92
N ILE A 343 -12.07 -0.69 15.85
CA ILE A 343 -10.68 -0.27 15.57
C ILE A 343 -9.90 -1.42 14.92
N VAL A 344 -9.92 -2.60 15.52
CA VAL A 344 -9.20 -3.76 14.97
C VAL A 344 -9.79 -4.17 13.62
N ARG A 345 -11.12 -4.16 13.48
CA ARG A 345 -11.76 -4.40 12.19
C ARG A 345 -11.29 -3.39 11.12
N GLN A 346 -11.23 -2.11 11.46
CA GLN A 346 -10.79 -1.07 10.52
C GLN A 346 -9.30 -1.16 10.20
N ILE A 347 -8.46 -1.54 11.16
CA ILE A 347 -7.03 -1.81 10.94
C ILE A 347 -6.86 -2.93 9.90
N ARG A 348 -7.60 -4.04 10.03
CA ARG A 348 -7.58 -5.17 9.11
C ARG A 348 -8.18 -4.79 7.74
N LEU A 349 -9.38 -4.19 7.74
CA LEU A 349 -10.12 -3.85 6.52
C LEU A 349 -9.36 -2.85 5.63
N ARG A 350 -8.75 -1.83 6.25
CA ARG A 350 -7.97 -0.79 5.54
C ARG A 350 -6.51 -1.20 5.32
N ASP A 351 -6.07 -2.33 5.89
CA ASP A 351 -4.67 -2.78 5.94
C ASP A 351 -3.73 -1.68 6.44
N LEU A 352 -4.07 -1.12 7.60
CA LEU A 352 -3.24 -0.10 8.24
C LEU A 352 -2.01 -0.76 8.88
N GLY A 353 -0.85 -0.15 8.72
CA GLY A 353 0.39 -0.69 9.27
C GLY A 353 1.42 0.39 9.59
N GLY A 354 2.46 0.00 10.32
CA GLY A 354 3.43 0.90 10.93
C GLY A 354 3.03 1.24 12.36
N ILE A 355 3.33 2.44 12.82
CA ILE A 355 2.94 2.92 14.15
C ILE A 355 1.47 3.35 14.08
N ILE A 356 0.65 2.85 15.00
CA ILE A 356 -0.77 3.21 15.16
C ILE A 356 -0.96 3.67 16.59
N VAL A 357 -1.51 4.86 16.76
CA VAL A 357 -1.82 5.46 18.06
C VAL A 357 -3.33 5.52 18.23
N LEU A 358 -3.83 4.99 19.33
CA LEU A 358 -5.24 4.98 19.69
C LEU A 358 -5.47 5.94 20.83
N ASP A 359 -6.41 6.86 20.63
CA ASP A 359 -6.85 7.84 21.62
C ASP A 359 -8.25 7.43 22.09
N PHE A 360 -8.29 6.76 23.24
CA PHE A 360 -9.54 6.34 23.87
C PHE A 360 -10.12 7.49 24.69
N ILE A 361 -11.44 7.49 24.89
CA ILE A 361 -12.09 8.45 25.79
C ILE A 361 -11.54 8.24 27.20
N ASP A 362 -11.13 9.32 27.87
CA ASP A 362 -10.53 9.29 29.20
C ASP A 362 -11.36 8.52 30.22
N MET A 363 -10.74 7.62 30.94
CA MET A 363 -11.34 6.80 32.00
C MET A 363 -10.63 7.10 33.32
N GLU A 364 -11.38 7.40 34.39
CA GLU A 364 -10.82 7.69 35.71
C GLU A 364 -10.40 6.41 36.45
N GLU A 365 -11.17 5.32 36.28
CA GLU A 365 -10.94 4.07 36.97
C GLU A 365 -9.91 3.18 36.24
N ARG A 366 -8.78 2.88 36.90
CA ARG A 366 -7.75 1.96 36.38
C ARG A 366 -8.29 0.58 35.97
N ARG A 367 -9.34 0.10 36.63
CA ARG A 367 -9.99 -1.16 36.31
C ARG A 367 -10.60 -1.11 34.89
N ASN A 368 -11.27 0.00 34.55
CA ASN A 368 -11.87 0.20 33.24
C ASN A 368 -10.80 0.31 32.15
N GLN A 369 -9.71 1.02 32.40
CA GLN A 369 -8.55 1.09 31.52
C GLN A 369 -7.98 -0.29 31.23
N GLN A 370 -7.79 -1.15 32.25
CA GLN A 370 -7.30 -2.53 32.09
C GLN A 370 -8.30 -3.40 31.31
N GLN A 371 -9.59 -3.23 31.55
CA GLN A 371 -10.64 -3.97 30.83
C GLN A 371 -10.65 -3.63 29.33
N VAL A 372 -10.54 -2.35 28.99
CA VAL A 372 -10.48 -1.88 27.59
C VAL A 372 -9.20 -2.38 26.92
N PHE A 373 -8.05 -2.30 27.60
CA PHE A 373 -6.79 -2.79 27.06
C PHE A 373 -6.80 -4.30 26.80
N ALA A 374 -7.32 -5.10 27.75
CA ALA A 374 -7.46 -6.55 27.58
C ALA A 374 -8.42 -6.91 26.44
N ALA A 375 -9.50 -6.13 26.26
CA ALA A 375 -10.43 -6.31 25.14
C ALA A 375 -9.74 -6.01 23.79
N LEU A 376 -8.92 -4.96 23.73
CA LEU A 376 -8.15 -4.62 22.54
C LEU A 376 -7.15 -5.74 22.18
N GLU A 377 -6.39 -6.25 23.15
CA GLU A 377 -5.43 -7.33 22.93
C GLU A 377 -6.14 -8.59 22.40
N LYS A 378 -7.27 -8.97 23.00
CA LYS A 378 -8.09 -10.11 22.55
C LYS A 378 -8.59 -9.93 21.10
N GLU A 379 -8.98 -8.73 20.71
CA GLU A 379 -9.38 -8.46 19.32
C GLU A 379 -8.19 -8.52 18.36
N LEU A 380 -7.03 -8.03 18.76
CA LEU A 380 -5.80 -8.07 17.97
C LEU A 380 -5.29 -9.49 17.72
N GLU A 381 -5.59 -10.47 18.58
CA GLU A 381 -5.26 -11.89 18.34
C GLU A 381 -5.93 -12.45 17.07
N LYS A 382 -7.02 -11.82 16.60
CA LYS A 382 -7.71 -12.20 15.35
C LYS A 382 -6.98 -11.70 14.09
N ASP A 383 -6.03 -10.78 14.22
CA ASP A 383 -5.24 -10.27 13.11
C ASP A 383 -4.13 -11.25 12.73
N THR A 384 -4.03 -11.55 11.44
CA THR A 384 -2.96 -12.42 10.91
C THR A 384 -1.61 -11.72 10.84
N SER A 385 -1.61 -10.39 10.78
CA SER A 385 -0.38 -9.59 10.72
C SER A 385 0.26 -9.42 12.09
N PRO A 386 1.59 -9.55 12.22
CA PRO A 386 2.29 -9.35 13.48
C PRO A 386 2.04 -7.96 14.06
N THR A 387 1.57 -7.92 15.30
CA THR A 387 1.22 -6.70 16.03
C THR A 387 1.89 -6.73 17.40
N LYS A 388 2.45 -5.61 17.83
CA LYS A 388 2.99 -5.42 19.18
C LYS A 388 2.31 -4.21 19.81
N THR A 389 1.79 -4.35 21.03
CA THR A 389 1.12 -3.30 21.79
C THR A 389 2.00 -2.77 22.91
N ILE A 390 1.83 -1.48 23.22
CA ILE A 390 2.37 -0.85 24.42
C ILE A 390 1.16 -0.42 25.25
N GLN A 391 1.19 -0.74 26.54
CA GLN A 391 0.10 -0.39 27.48
C GLN A 391 -0.21 1.11 27.48
N ILE A 392 -1.39 1.46 27.97
CA ILE A 392 -1.85 2.84 28.12
C ILE A 392 -0.79 3.65 28.85
N ASN A 393 -0.29 4.69 28.22
CA ASN A 393 0.71 5.58 28.79
C ASN A 393 0.06 6.62 29.72
N GLU A 394 0.89 7.51 30.31
CA GLU A 394 0.45 8.59 31.20
C GLU A 394 -0.50 9.60 30.54
N PHE A 395 -0.55 9.61 29.20
CA PHE A 395 -1.44 10.47 28.40
C PHE A 395 -2.75 9.79 27.99
N GLY A 396 -3.06 8.58 28.49
CA GLY A 396 -4.26 7.83 28.09
C GLY A 396 -4.19 7.13 26.71
N LEU A 397 -3.03 7.25 26.00
CA LEU A 397 -2.87 6.72 24.66
C LEU A 397 -2.39 5.27 24.67
N VAL A 398 -2.90 4.46 23.73
CA VAL A 398 -2.36 3.13 23.41
C VAL A 398 -1.57 3.23 22.11
N ALA A 399 -0.33 2.80 22.12
CA ALA A 399 0.48 2.69 20.93
C ALA A 399 0.64 1.22 20.54
N LEU A 400 0.51 0.94 19.25
CA LEU A 400 0.78 -0.38 18.69
C LEU A 400 1.56 -0.27 17.39
N THR A 401 2.33 -1.31 17.09
CA THR A 401 2.99 -1.45 15.79
C THR A 401 2.41 -2.65 15.07
N ARG A 402 2.07 -2.48 13.79
CA ARG A 402 1.60 -3.55 12.90
C ARG A 402 2.50 -3.61 11.67
N LYS A 403 2.96 -4.81 11.33
CA LYS A 403 3.83 -5.01 10.16
C LYS A 403 3.09 -4.58 8.88
N ARG A 404 3.72 -3.69 8.09
CA ARG A 404 3.21 -3.33 6.76
C ARG A 404 3.56 -4.45 5.77
N VAL A 405 2.55 -5.14 5.25
CA VAL A 405 2.73 -6.20 4.26
C VAL A 405 2.46 -5.68 2.84
N LYS A 406 1.49 -4.77 2.69
CA LYS A 406 1.07 -4.18 1.41
C LYS A 406 0.64 -2.72 1.59
N LYS A 407 0.25 -2.05 0.50
CA LYS A 407 -0.30 -0.69 0.54
C LYS A 407 -1.69 -0.71 1.18
N SER A 408 -1.99 0.28 2.02
CA SER A 408 -3.34 0.42 2.60
C SER A 408 -4.40 0.62 1.52
N LEU A 409 -5.65 0.24 1.84
CA LEU A 409 -6.80 0.33 0.93
C LEU A 409 -6.97 1.74 0.35
N GLU A 410 -6.78 2.78 1.18
CA GLU A 410 -6.83 4.17 0.75
C GLU A 410 -5.76 4.50 -0.30
N ARG A 411 -4.50 4.07 -0.08
CA ARG A 411 -3.41 4.29 -1.04
C ARG A 411 -3.55 3.49 -2.34
N LEU A 412 -4.36 2.42 -2.33
CA LEU A 412 -4.66 1.62 -3.52
C LEU A 412 -5.80 2.22 -4.35
N LEU A 413 -6.84 2.74 -3.69
CA LEU A 413 -8.07 3.16 -4.34
C LEU A 413 -8.17 4.68 -4.53
N CYS A 414 -7.45 5.48 -3.74
CA CYS A 414 -7.51 6.94 -3.76
C CYS A 414 -6.20 7.58 -4.24
N GLN A 415 -6.29 8.84 -4.58
CA GLN A 415 -5.16 9.73 -4.85
C GLN A 415 -5.31 11.00 -4.03
N PRO A 416 -4.22 11.74 -3.72
CA PRO A 416 -4.31 13.02 -3.06
C PRO A 416 -5.29 13.95 -3.77
N CYS A 417 -6.10 14.68 -3.00
CA CYS A 417 -7.05 15.63 -3.57
C CYS A 417 -6.30 16.68 -4.41
N PRO A 418 -6.62 16.83 -5.71
CA PRO A 418 -5.90 17.79 -6.57
C PRO A 418 -6.15 19.25 -6.17
N TYR A 419 -7.22 19.54 -5.43
CA TYR A 419 -7.56 20.89 -4.99
C TYR A 419 -6.69 21.34 -3.81
N CYS A 420 -6.60 20.56 -2.72
CA CYS A 420 -5.75 20.86 -1.56
C CYS A 420 -4.38 20.13 -1.58
N GLN A 421 -4.07 19.38 -2.65
CA GLN A 421 -2.84 18.60 -2.78
C GLN A 421 -2.58 17.63 -1.61
N GLY A 422 -3.66 17.20 -0.93
CA GLY A 422 -3.59 16.30 0.21
C GLY A 422 -3.41 16.98 1.57
N SER A 423 -3.34 18.31 1.62
CA SER A 423 -3.18 19.06 2.88
C SER A 423 -4.44 19.09 3.76
N SER A 424 -5.62 18.79 3.21
CA SER A 424 -6.95 18.94 3.81
C SER A 424 -7.35 20.37 4.17
N TRP A 425 -6.47 21.34 4.00
CA TRP A 425 -6.67 22.75 4.30
C TRP A 425 -6.30 23.62 3.11
N ILE A 426 -7.03 24.70 2.93
CA ILE A 426 -6.74 25.79 2.00
C ILE A 426 -6.92 27.11 2.74
N LYS A 427 -6.29 28.17 2.26
CA LYS A 427 -6.43 29.50 2.85
C LYS A 427 -7.90 29.95 2.80
N SER A 428 -8.35 30.57 3.88
CA SER A 428 -9.69 31.17 3.89
C SER A 428 -9.78 32.30 2.85
N PRO A 429 -10.98 32.61 2.33
CA PRO A 429 -11.18 33.75 1.44
C PRO A 429 -10.65 35.07 2.00
N GLU A 430 -10.82 35.28 3.30
CA GLU A 430 -10.32 36.47 4.01
C GLU A 430 -8.79 36.55 3.98
N SER A 431 -8.08 35.43 4.26
CA SER A 431 -6.64 35.39 4.22
C SER A 431 -6.10 35.71 2.81
N VAL A 432 -6.81 35.25 1.77
CA VAL A 432 -6.45 35.59 0.39
C VAL A 432 -6.67 37.07 0.09
N CYS A 433 -7.72 37.70 0.67
CA CYS A 433 -7.94 39.15 0.54
C CYS A 433 -6.79 39.97 1.12
N TYR A 434 -6.26 39.60 2.27
CA TYR A 434 -5.09 40.27 2.86
C TYR A 434 -3.81 40.01 2.04
N GLU A 435 -3.63 38.82 1.51
CA GLU A 435 -2.49 38.52 0.64
C GLU A 435 -2.52 39.33 -0.67
N ILE A 436 -3.71 39.54 -1.23
CA ILE A 436 -3.91 40.45 -2.37
C ILE A 436 -3.48 41.86 -2.02
N MET A 437 -3.91 42.38 -0.85
CA MET A 437 -3.53 43.70 -0.38
C MET A 437 -2.02 43.85 -0.25
N ASP A 438 -1.34 42.88 0.38
CA ASP A 438 0.10 42.92 0.57
C ASP A 438 0.85 42.83 -0.78
N LYS A 439 0.39 42.00 -1.72
CA LYS A 439 0.96 41.91 -3.06
C LYS A 439 0.81 43.20 -3.85
N VAL A 440 -0.32 43.88 -3.75
CA VAL A 440 -0.53 45.19 -4.39
C VAL A 440 0.36 46.24 -3.74
N ARG A 441 0.48 46.25 -2.39
CA ARG A 441 1.35 47.17 -1.64
C ARG A 441 2.84 47.04 -2.06
N MET A 442 3.30 45.77 -2.29
CA MET A 442 4.69 45.53 -2.73
C MET A 442 4.97 45.96 -4.18
N ASN A 443 3.93 46.08 -5.03
CA ASN A 443 4.07 46.30 -6.46
C ASN A 443 3.22 47.51 -6.95
N LEU A 444 3.11 48.54 -6.17
CA LEU A 444 2.26 49.72 -6.49
C LEU A 444 2.61 50.35 -7.86
N ASP A 445 3.87 50.36 -8.21
CA ASP A 445 4.37 50.97 -9.48
C ASP A 445 3.90 50.18 -10.72
N ASP A 446 3.49 48.92 -10.58
CA ASP A 446 2.97 48.10 -11.67
C ASP A 446 1.53 48.47 -12.06
N PHE A 447 0.83 49.27 -11.23
CA PHE A 447 -0.59 49.59 -11.42
C PHE A 447 -0.92 51.07 -11.58
N PRO A 448 -0.19 51.82 -12.38
CA PRO A 448 -0.29 53.32 -12.45
C PRO A 448 -1.63 53.83 -12.98
N ARG A 449 -2.51 52.94 -13.49
CA ARG A 449 -3.81 53.27 -14.09
C ARG A 449 -4.99 52.51 -13.52
N GLY A 450 -4.78 51.80 -12.41
CA GLY A 450 -5.76 50.96 -11.77
C GLY A 450 -5.53 49.47 -12.02
N LEU A 451 -6.28 48.71 -11.29
CA LEU A 451 -6.10 47.26 -11.14
C LEU A 451 -7.39 46.48 -11.44
N THR A 452 -7.28 45.37 -12.14
CA THR A 452 -8.31 44.35 -12.19
C THR A 452 -7.82 43.14 -11.41
N ILE A 453 -8.51 42.76 -10.34
CA ILE A 453 -8.23 41.58 -9.52
C ILE A 453 -9.12 40.44 -10.03
N ARG A 454 -8.54 39.36 -10.54
CA ARG A 454 -9.27 38.15 -10.92
C ARG A 454 -9.11 37.11 -9.83
N VAL A 455 -10.22 36.63 -9.24
CA VAL A 455 -10.26 35.75 -8.07
C VAL A 455 -11.38 34.72 -8.17
N HIS A 456 -11.29 33.67 -7.34
CA HIS A 456 -12.41 32.74 -7.11
C HIS A 456 -13.66 33.49 -6.60
N PRO A 457 -14.88 33.03 -6.96
CA PRO A 457 -16.14 33.67 -6.52
C PRO A 457 -16.24 33.93 -5.02
N ASP A 458 -15.78 33.00 -4.17
CA ASP A 458 -15.84 33.15 -2.71
C ASP A 458 -14.91 34.27 -2.20
N VAL A 459 -13.71 34.39 -2.77
CA VAL A 459 -12.79 35.51 -2.48
C VAL A 459 -13.39 36.82 -2.97
N GLY A 460 -14.01 36.81 -4.16
CA GLY A 460 -14.71 37.99 -4.69
C GLY A 460 -15.90 38.43 -3.84
N ARG A 461 -16.57 37.50 -3.18
CA ARG A 461 -17.62 37.78 -2.20
C ARG A 461 -17.01 38.36 -0.92
N ALA A 462 -15.96 37.74 -0.38
CA ALA A 462 -15.26 38.22 0.81
C ALA A 462 -14.73 39.65 0.63
N LEU A 463 -14.11 39.99 -0.52
CA LEU A 463 -13.64 41.35 -0.84
C LEU A 463 -14.76 42.40 -0.81
N ARG A 464 -16.00 42.01 -1.16
CA ARG A 464 -17.13 42.95 -1.24
C ARG A 464 -17.87 43.09 0.09
N GLU A 465 -18.00 42.01 0.86
CA GLU A 465 -18.90 41.94 2.02
C GLU A 465 -18.13 41.89 3.34
N GLN A 466 -17.18 40.98 3.48
CA GLN A 466 -16.52 40.71 4.76
C GLN A 466 -15.26 41.56 4.96
N THR A 467 -14.50 41.81 3.90
CA THR A 467 -13.26 42.58 3.92
C THR A 467 -13.38 43.87 3.09
N ALA A 468 -14.56 44.52 3.12
CA ALA A 468 -14.79 45.81 2.44
C ALA A 468 -13.73 46.87 2.75
N PRO A 469 -13.17 46.98 3.99
CA PRO A 469 -12.06 47.89 4.29
C PRO A 469 -10.82 47.64 3.44
N VAL A 470 -10.51 46.40 3.09
CA VAL A 470 -9.37 46.03 2.20
C VAL A 470 -9.55 46.66 0.81
N MET A 471 -10.75 46.62 0.26
CA MET A 471 -11.05 47.25 -1.03
C MET A 471 -10.90 48.77 -1.00
N GLU A 472 -11.31 49.38 0.10
CA GLU A 472 -11.18 50.84 0.30
C GLU A 472 -9.72 51.24 0.45
N GLU A 473 -8.95 50.49 1.24
CA GLU A 473 -7.50 50.68 1.38
C GLU A 473 -6.77 50.53 0.07
N LEU A 474 -7.10 49.51 -0.75
CA LEU A 474 -6.56 49.32 -2.09
C LEU A 474 -6.84 50.51 -3.02
N ARG A 475 -8.05 51.07 -2.96
CA ARG A 475 -8.39 52.26 -3.75
C ARG A 475 -7.60 53.49 -3.30
N VAL A 476 -7.46 53.66 -2.00
CA VAL A 476 -6.66 54.78 -1.42
C VAL A 476 -5.18 54.65 -1.80
N MET A 477 -4.61 53.47 -1.63
CA MET A 477 -3.22 53.20 -1.95
C MET A 477 -2.88 53.41 -3.44
N LEU A 478 -3.74 52.95 -4.33
CA LEU A 478 -3.54 53.08 -5.75
C LEU A 478 -3.93 54.44 -6.31
N GLY A 479 -4.79 55.21 -5.60
CA GLY A 479 -5.36 56.44 -6.13
C GLY A 479 -6.15 56.25 -7.43
N GLN A 480 -6.52 55.02 -7.75
CA GLN A 480 -7.09 54.59 -9.01
C GLN A 480 -8.21 53.54 -8.77
N ASP A 481 -9.00 53.27 -9.82
CA ASP A 481 -10.12 52.35 -9.74
C ASP A 481 -9.65 50.88 -9.71
N VAL A 482 -10.20 50.11 -8.75
CA VAL A 482 -9.98 48.67 -8.55
C VAL A 482 -11.24 47.90 -8.91
N VAL A 483 -11.12 46.98 -9.87
CA VAL A 483 -12.23 46.14 -10.35
C VAL A 483 -11.99 44.68 -9.97
N VAL A 484 -12.98 44.07 -9.30
CA VAL A 484 -12.94 42.64 -8.96
C VAL A 484 -13.72 41.86 -9.99
N LYS A 485 -13.06 40.90 -10.67
CA LYS A 485 -13.66 39.92 -11.56
C LYS A 485 -13.56 38.52 -10.94
N THR A 486 -14.66 37.80 -10.95
CA THR A 486 -14.72 36.42 -10.44
C THR A 486 -14.55 35.41 -11.57
N ASP A 487 -13.78 34.33 -11.30
CA ASP A 487 -13.55 33.21 -12.22
C ASP A 487 -13.69 31.90 -11.44
N GLY A 488 -14.74 31.11 -11.73
CA GLY A 488 -15.01 29.83 -11.05
C GLY A 488 -14.00 28.74 -11.35
N ASN A 489 -13.16 28.88 -12.38
CA ASN A 489 -12.11 27.92 -12.69
C ASN A 489 -10.79 28.22 -11.96
N LEU A 490 -10.70 29.36 -11.30
CA LEU A 490 -9.50 29.72 -10.53
C LEU A 490 -9.54 29.05 -9.17
N HIS A 491 -8.39 28.47 -8.75
CA HIS A 491 -8.27 27.94 -7.38
C HIS A 491 -8.48 29.05 -6.35
N GLN A 492 -9.13 28.75 -5.20
CA GLN A 492 -9.45 29.75 -4.18
C GLN A 492 -8.24 30.53 -3.68
N GLU A 493 -7.07 29.90 -3.58
CA GLU A 493 -5.83 30.55 -3.14
C GLU A 493 -5.09 31.32 -4.24
N LYS A 494 -5.55 31.23 -5.49
CA LYS A 494 -4.89 31.90 -6.62
C LYS A 494 -5.64 33.14 -7.04
N PHE A 495 -4.90 34.15 -7.38
CA PHE A 495 -5.43 35.40 -7.91
C PHE A 495 -4.50 35.97 -8.96
N ASP A 496 -5.06 36.76 -9.88
CA ASP A 496 -4.29 37.50 -10.85
C ASP A 496 -4.51 39.00 -10.65
N LEU A 497 -3.41 39.74 -10.62
CA LEU A 497 -3.36 41.19 -10.58
C LEU A 497 -3.07 41.71 -11.98
N ILE A 498 -4.08 42.27 -12.64
CA ILE A 498 -4.01 42.67 -14.05
C ILE A 498 -4.02 44.22 -14.14
N PRO A 499 -2.91 44.86 -14.56
CA PRO A 499 -2.92 46.29 -14.78
C PRO A 499 -3.94 46.72 -15.82
N LYS A 500 -4.67 47.79 -15.60
CA LYS A 500 -5.58 48.34 -16.59
C LYS A 500 -4.81 48.90 -17.80
N LYS A 501 -5.12 48.40 -19.01
CA LYS A 501 -4.55 48.89 -20.27
C LYS A 501 -5.09 50.27 -20.66
N ARG A 502 -4.33 51.07 -21.44
CA ARG A 502 -4.88 52.26 -22.09
C ARG A 502 -6.14 51.91 -22.86
N ALA A 503 -7.23 52.66 -22.61
CA ALA A 503 -8.38 52.68 -23.52
C ALA A 503 -7.85 52.96 -24.91
N GLY A 504 -7.99 52.01 -25.83
CA GLY A 504 -7.38 52.05 -27.13
C GLY A 504 -7.78 53.31 -27.89
N GLY A 505 -6.84 54.22 -28.03
CA GLY A 505 -6.87 55.20 -29.11
C GLY A 505 -6.86 54.40 -30.42
N SER A 506 -7.88 54.61 -31.23
CA SER A 506 -7.96 54.10 -32.59
C SER A 506 -6.63 54.29 -33.29
N ARG A 507 -5.99 53.20 -33.72
CA ARG A 507 -4.85 53.27 -34.63
C ARG A 507 -5.28 54.10 -35.86
N PRO A 508 -4.52 55.16 -36.27
CA PRO A 508 -4.78 55.81 -37.52
C PRO A 508 -4.60 54.77 -38.65
N ARG A 509 -5.62 54.60 -39.47
CA ARG A 509 -5.53 53.83 -40.71
C ARG A 509 -4.33 54.35 -41.51
N SER A 510 -3.28 53.54 -41.63
CA SER A 510 -2.21 53.78 -42.61
C SER A 510 -2.84 53.69 -44.02
N ARG A 511 -2.75 54.82 -44.72
CA ARG A 511 -3.05 54.95 -46.15
C ARG A 511 -2.27 53.87 -46.90
N GLU A 512 -3.00 53.03 -47.61
CA GLU A 512 -2.42 52.16 -48.65
C GLU A 512 -1.75 53.00 -49.73
N ARG A 513 -0.49 52.73 -49.97
CA ARG A 513 0.19 53.12 -51.23
C ARG A 513 0.00 52.01 -52.25
N PRO A 514 -0.31 52.32 -53.52
CA PRO A 514 -0.57 51.32 -54.53
C PRO A 514 0.72 50.58 -54.92
N ALA A 515 0.54 49.32 -55.24
CA ALA A 515 1.52 48.35 -55.71
C ALA A 515 2.17 48.78 -57.03
N SER A 516 3.49 48.67 -57.09
CA SER A 516 4.25 48.58 -58.33
C SER A 516 4.64 47.13 -58.57
N ALA A 517 4.27 46.67 -59.76
CA ALA A 517 4.58 45.37 -60.31
C ALA A 517 6.08 45.17 -60.55
N GLY A 518 6.57 44.00 -60.28
CA GLY A 518 7.95 43.58 -60.62
C GLY A 518 8.06 42.06 -60.61
N LYS A 519 8.18 41.54 -61.79
CA LYS A 519 8.35 40.14 -62.23
C LYS A 519 9.56 39.43 -61.60
N GLY A 520 9.43 38.13 -61.52
CA GLY A 520 10.55 37.30 -61.99
C GLY A 520 11.01 36.20 -61.05
N ASP A 521 10.67 34.98 -61.44
CA ASP A 521 11.50 33.76 -61.56
C ASP A 521 12.00 33.01 -60.29
N ASN A 522 11.38 31.91 -60.06
CA ASN A 522 11.79 30.52 -60.41
C ASN A 522 13.04 29.90 -59.73
N LYS A 523 12.77 28.66 -59.25
CA LYS A 523 13.62 27.47 -58.98
C LYS A 523 13.77 27.13 -57.51
N ALA A 524 13.08 26.07 -57.06
CA ALA A 524 13.39 24.64 -57.20
C ALA A 524 14.68 24.19 -56.49
N ASN A 525 14.51 23.32 -55.52
CA ASN A 525 15.04 22.00 -55.21
C ASN A 525 15.28 21.87 -53.68
N ALA A 526 14.57 20.92 -53.09
CA ALA A 526 14.98 19.54 -52.82
C ALA A 526 16.23 19.39 -51.91
N SER A 527 15.99 18.99 -50.69
CA SER A 527 16.44 17.73 -50.07
C SER A 527 15.80 17.56 -48.71
#